data_c4d15418276ece86a683f8293c598053
#
_entry.id   c4d15418276ece86a683f8293c598053
#
_cell.length_a   1.000
_cell.length_b   1.000
_cell.length_c   1.000
_cell.angle_alpha   90.00
_cell.angle_beta   90.00
_cell.angle_gamma   90.00
#
_symmetry.space_group_name_H-M   'P 1'
#
loop_
_entity.id
_entity.type
_entity.pdbx_description
1 polymer ?
#
loop_
_entity_poly.entity_id
_entity_poly.type
_entity_poly.pdbx_seq_one_letter_code
_entity_poly.pdbx_strand_id
1 'polypeptide(L)'
;MAVTDLARTAAAADLVEPTPGQMLRRRIFGHAGLMIGATVLVIIVLMALLAPWIAPHDPYDQVLSRKLVPPVWFNDPKTTWNHILGTDALGRDYLSRLIYGARISLLIGLTAMLISGVIGTTIGVLAGYFGGRVDMVANFIITTRLSMPVVLVAVAVVSLIGSSLTVVIWVLGLLIWDRFAVVMRSATMQVRDLDFVASARALGCSTPRILLSEIMPNIFNNLVVVATVEMAHAIILEAALSFLGMGVQPPRPSWGLMISEAKGLIFFEGWLIIVPGAALFMLVLAINLVGDGIRDVTAPEGRS
;
A
#
# COMPACT_ATOMS: atom_id res chain seq x y z
N MET A 1 -57.49 -16.44 -20.10
CA MET A 1 -56.91 -15.14 -20.49
C MET A 1 -56.24 -14.46 -19.28
N ALA A 2 -56.84 -14.38 -18.11
CA ALA A 2 -56.22 -13.68 -16.94
C ALA A 2 -54.99 -14.37 -16.32
N VAL A 3 -54.83 -15.68 -16.40
CA VAL A 3 -53.69 -16.42 -15.82
C VAL A 3 -52.40 -16.25 -16.66
N THR A 4 -52.56 -16.08 -17.98
CA THR A 4 -51.44 -15.84 -18.89
C THR A 4 -50.88 -14.42 -18.79
N ASP A 5 -51.69 -13.42 -18.41
CA ASP A 5 -51.24 -12.04 -18.19
C ASP A 5 -50.53 -11.88 -16.83
N LEU A 6 -50.95 -12.59 -15.78
CA LEU A 6 -50.26 -12.61 -14.51
C LEU A 6 -48.89 -13.30 -14.60
N ALA A 7 -48.75 -14.34 -15.39
CA ALA A 7 -47.46 -14.98 -15.64
C ALA A 7 -46.51 -14.10 -16.49
N ARG A 8 -47.04 -13.31 -17.44
CA ARG A 8 -46.26 -12.34 -18.22
C ARG A 8 -45.83 -11.12 -17.40
N THR A 9 -46.68 -10.63 -16.50
CA THR A 9 -46.34 -9.54 -15.58
C THR A 9 -45.35 -9.98 -14.49
N ALA A 10 -45.43 -11.21 -14.00
CA ALA A 10 -44.41 -11.78 -13.09
C ALA A 10 -43.07 -11.99 -13.78
N ALA A 11 -43.07 -12.50 -15.04
CA ALA A 11 -41.84 -12.64 -15.84
C ALA A 11 -41.22 -11.27 -16.25
N ALA A 12 -42.03 -10.23 -16.42
CA ALA A 12 -41.56 -8.88 -16.69
C ALA A 12 -41.01 -8.19 -15.44
N ALA A 13 -41.47 -8.54 -14.24
CA ALA A 13 -40.94 -8.00 -12.99
C ALA A 13 -39.52 -8.54 -12.65
N ASP A 14 -39.16 -9.73 -13.17
CA ASP A 14 -37.81 -10.30 -13.01
C ASP A 14 -36.77 -9.74 -13.99
N LEU A 15 -37.17 -8.85 -14.93
CA LEU A 15 -36.29 -8.24 -15.91
C LEU A 15 -35.85 -6.82 -15.56
N VAL A 16 -35.98 -6.41 -14.29
CA VAL A 16 -35.36 -5.15 -13.86
C VAL A 16 -33.84 -5.38 -13.85
N GLU A 17 -33.15 -4.99 -14.92
CA GLU A 17 -31.70 -5.02 -14.96
C GLU A 17 -31.16 -4.27 -13.75
N PRO A 18 -30.27 -4.90 -12.94
CA PRO A 18 -29.73 -4.26 -11.76
C PRO A 18 -29.02 -2.96 -12.15
N THR A 19 -29.26 -1.88 -11.41
CA THR A 19 -28.60 -0.61 -11.65
C THR A 19 -27.08 -0.77 -11.59
N PRO A 20 -26.28 0.06 -12.32
CA PRO A 20 -24.82 -0.02 -12.30
C PRO A 20 -24.23 -0.07 -10.88
N GLY A 21 -24.83 0.68 -9.94
CA GLY A 21 -24.44 0.68 -8.52
C GLY A 21 -24.73 -0.65 -7.79
N GLN A 22 -25.86 -1.30 -8.14
CA GLN A 22 -26.19 -2.63 -7.57
C GLN A 22 -25.26 -3.72 -8.12
N MET A 23 -24.91 -3.66 -9.41
CA MET A 23 -23.92 -4.57 -10.01
C MET A 23 -22.56 -4.40 -9.36
N LEU A 24 -22.07 -3.16 -9.20
CA LEU A 24 -20.80 -2.86 -8.56
C LEU A 24 -20.79 -3.38 -7.11
N ARG A 25 -21.85 -3.11 -6.34
CA ARG A 25 -21.99 -3.60 -4.96
C ARG A 25 -21.96 -5.12 -4.91
N ARG A 26 -22.67 -5.80 -5.80
CA ARG A 26 -22.68 -7.28 -5.86
C ARG A 26 -21.31 -7.85 -6.19
N ARG A 27 -20.55 -7.20 -7.10
CA ARG A 27 -19.17 -7.59 -7.42
C ARG A 27 -18.23 -7.38 -6.23
N ILE A 28 -18.31 -6.23 -5.55
CA ILE A 28 -17.49 -5.94 -4.37
C ILE A 28 -17.71 -6.99 -3.29
N PHE A 29 -18.97 -7.23 -2.89
CA PHE A 29 -19.30 -8.19 -1.82
C PHE A 29 -19.13 -9.65 -2.26
N GLY A 30 -19.15 -9.95 -3.54
CA GLY A 30 -18.89 -11.29 -4.09
C GLY A 30 -17.41 -11.64 -4.21
N HIS A 31 -16.48 -10.65 -4.12
CA HIS A 31 -15.06 -10.87 -4.27
C HIS A 31 -14.39 -11.16 -2.91
N ALA A 32 -14.21 -12.45 -2.57
CA ALA A 32 -13.69 -12.87 -1.27
C ALA A 32 -12.32 -12.25 -0.94
N GLY A 33 -11.39 -12.20 -1.90
CA GLY A 33 -10.07 -11.60 -1.71
C GLY A 33 -10.14 -10.13 -1.30
N LEU A 34 -10.99 -9.34 -1.98
CA LEU A 34 -11.21 -7.92 -1.65
C LEU A 34 -11.79 -7.77 -0.23
N MET A 35 -12.76 -8.57 0.13
CA MET A 35 -13.41 -8.51 1.45
C MET A 35 -12.43 -8.88 2.58
N ILE A 36 -11.64 -9.94 2.40
CA ILE A 36 -10.62 -10.36 3.37
C ILE A 36 -9.55 -9.28 3.49
N GLY A 37 -8.98 -8.84 2.35
CA GLY A 37 -7.95 -7.81 2.33
C GLY A 37 -8.41 -6.50 2.95
N ALA A 38 -9.60 -6.03 2.58
CA ALA A 38 -10.19 -4.82 3.14
C ALA A 38 -10.43 -4.93 4.66
N THR A 39 -10.94 -6.06 5.13
CA THR A 39 -11.19 -6.28 6.57
C THR A 39 -9.88 -6.24 7.36
N VAL A 40 -8.85 -6.97 6.91
CA VAL A 40 -7.54 -6.98 7.58
C VAL A 40 -6.90 -5.59 7.54
N LEU A 41 -6.96 -4.90 6.40
CA LEU A 41 -6.42 -3.54 6.27
C LEU A 41 -7.13 -2.56 7.19
N VAL A 42 -8.47 -2.62 7.27
CA VAL A 42 -9.27 -1.78 8.18
C VAL A 42 -8.90 -2.05 9.64
N ILE A 43 -8.73 -3.32 10.04
CA ILE A 43 -8.31 -3.68 11.40
C ILE A 43 -6.93 -3.06 11.71
N ILE A 44 -5.95 -3.20 10.81
CA ILE A 44 -4.61 -2.65 11.01
C ILE A 44 -4.64 -1.11 11.04
N VAL A 45 -5.42 -0.46 10.18
CA VAL A 45 -5.58 1.01 10.18
C VAL A 45 -6.25 1.48 11.48
N LEU A 46 -7.31 0.81 11.92
CA LEU A 46 -7.97 1.13 13.19
C LEU A 46 -7.02 0.91 14.38
N MET A 47 -6.27 -0.19 14.39
CA MET A 47 -5.24 -0.44 15.39
C MET A 47 -4.19 0.69 15.42
N ALA A 48 -3.75 1.15 14.26
CA ALA A 48 -2.79 2.25 14.16
C ALA A 48 -3.37 3.58 14.63
N LEU A 49 -4.62 3.91 14.27
CA LEU A 49 -5.28 5.16 14.67
C LEU A 49 -5.60 5.19 16.16
N LEU A 50 -6.10 4.08 16.68
CA LEU A 50 -6.50 3.93 18.08
C LEU A 50 -5.33 3.55 19.01
N ALA A 51 -4.10 3.47 18.51
CA ALA A 51 -2.93 3.06 19.28
C ALA A 51 -2.80 3.73 20.65
N PRO A 52 -3.02 5.05 20.83
CA PRO A 52 -2.92 5.68 22.14
C PRO A 52 -3.94 5.20 23.18
N TRP A 53 -5.05 4.60 22.73
CA TRP A 53 -6.14 4.14 23.59
C TRP A 53 -6.13 2.62 23.84
N ILE A 54 -5.57 1.85 22.91
CA ILE A 54 -5.58 0.38 22.96
C ILE A 54 -4.25 -0.23 23.39
N ALA A 55 -3.14 0.52 23.30
CA ALA A 55 -1.84 0.04 23.79
C ALA A 55 -1.87 -0.07 25.31
N PRO A 56 -1.54 -1.27 25.89
CA PRO A 56 -1.61 -1.48 27.34
C PRO A 56 -0.56 -0.70 28.11
N HIS A 57 0.58 -0.39 27.47
CA HIS A 57 1.71 0.32 28.10
C HIS A 57 2.28 1.39 27.17
N ASP A 58 3.12 2.28 27.70
CA ASP A 58 3.93 3.18 26.89
C ASP A 58 4.96 2.36 26.08
N PRO A 59 4.97 2.47 24.73
CA PRO A 59 5.89 1.72 23.88
C PRO A 59 7.37 2.13 24.04
N TYR A 60 7.63 3.22 24.76
CA TYR A 60 8.97 3.79 24.99
C TYR A 60 9.52 3.47 26.38
N ASP A 61 8.67 3.06 27.33
CA ASP A 61 9.08 2.79 28.70
C ASP A 61 10.00 1.56 28.78
N GLN A 62 11.20 1.75 29.34
CA GLN A 62 12.25 0.75 29.39
C GLN A 62 12.44 0.25 30.84
N VAL A 63 12.19 -1.03 31.04
CA VAL A 63 12.36 -1.67 32.37
C VAL A 63 13.32 -2.84 32.23
N LEU A 64 14.62 -2.58 32.40
CA LEU A 64 15.69 -3.58 32.19
C LEU A 64 15.56 -4.83 33.06
N SER A 65 14.91 -4.76 34.21
CA SER A 65 14.62 -5.93 35.04
C SER A 65 13.60 -6.89 34.41
N ARG A 66 12.87 -6.44 33.40
CA ARG A 66 11.87 -7.23 32.64
C ARG A 66 12.30 -7.47 31.21
N LYS A 67 13.59 -7.49 30.89
CA LYS A 67 14.08 -7.75 29.54
C LYS A 67 13.78 -9.19 29.13
N LEU A 68 13.38 -9.36 27.85
CA LEU A 68 13.16 -10.65 27.21
C LEU A 68 12.20 -11.55 28.00
N VAL A 69 11.12 -10.97 28.54
CA VAL A 69 10.01 -11.75 29.09
C VAL A 69 9.29 -12.40 27.88
N PRO A 70 9.15 -13.75 27.87
CA PRO A 70 8.52 -14.42 26.74
C PRO A 70 7.00 -14.18 26.72
N PRO A 71 6.36 -14.34 25.56
CA PRO A 71 4.90 -14.28 25.42
C PRO A 71 4.16 -15.29 26.29
N VAL A 72 2.92 -14.98 26.67
CA VAL A 72 2.12 -15.77 27.61
C VAL A 72 1.88 -17.23 27.18
N TRP A 73 1.95 -17.55 25.88
CA TRP A 73 1.77 -18.92 25.39
C TRP A 73 3.01 -19.83 25.52
N PHE A 74 4.15 -19.31 25.96
CA PHE A 74 5.37 -20.12 26.20
C PHE A 74 5.36 -20.87 27.52
N ASN A 75 4.40 -20.57 28.42
CA ASN A 75 4.30 -21.18 29.77
C ASN A 75 5.62 -21.12 30.58
N ASP A 76 6.43 -20.09 30.37
CA ASP A 76 7.66 -19.84 31.14
C ASP A 76 7.29 -19.18 32.50
N PRO A 77 8.01 -19.47 33.58
CA PRO A 77 7.79 -18.82 34.90
C PRO A 77 7.91 -17.29 34.89
N LYS A 78 8.57 -16.73 33.89
CA LYS A 78 8.70 -15.27 33.68
C LYS A 78 7.53 -14.66 32.97
N THR A 79 6.64 -15.45 32.35
CA THR A 79 5.48 -14.92 31.60
C THR A 79 4.52 -14.20 32.54
N THR A 80 3.93 -13.13 32.08
CA THR A 80 2.95 -12.34 32.81
C THR A 80 1.89 -11.79 31.88
N TRP A 81 0.64 -11.82 32.34
CA TRP A 81 -0.47 -11.24 31.59
C TRP A 81 -0.38 -9.71 31.43
N ASN A 82 0.51 -9.05 32.19
CA ASN A 82 0.79 -7.63 31.99
C ASN A 82 1.49 -7.38 30.64
N HIS A 83 2.26 -8.36 30.13
CA HIS A 83 2.97 -8.28 28.86
C HIS A 83 2.58 -9.46 27.96
N ILE A 84 1.41 -9.39 27.33
CA ILE A 84 0.81 -10.50 26.56
C ILE A 84 1.76 -11.05 25.49
N LEU A 85 2.39 -10.16 24.72
CA LEU A 85 3.41 -10.51 23.71
C LEU A 85 4.84 -10.47 24.28
N GLY A 86 4.98 -10.41 25.60
CA GLY A 86 6.28 -10.31 26.22
C GLY A 86 6.93 -8.94 26.11
N THR A 87 8.25 -8.89 26.32
CA THR A 87 9.06 -7.66 26.29
C THR A 87 10.30 -7.83 25.42
N ASP A 88 10.81 -6.75 24.88
CA ASP A 88 12.03 -6.75 24.06
C ASP A 88 13.33 -6.76 24.91
N ALA A 89 14.48 -6.63 24.25
CA ALA A 89 15.79 -6.61 24.87
C ALA A 89 16.03 -5.44 25.85
N LEU A 90 15.21 -4.38 25.77
CA LEU A 90 15.23 -3.23 26.67
C LEU A 90 14.10 -3.28 27.71
N GLY A 91 13.29 -4.35 27.73
CA GLY A 91 12.17 -4.52 28.63
C GLY A 91 10.94 -3.68 28.28
N ARG A 92 10.85 -3.18 27.03
CA ARG A 92 9.68 -2.44 26.53
C ARG A 92 8.56 -3.42 26.17
N ASP A 93 7.30 -3.03 26.40
CA ASP A 93 6.14 -3.87 26.06
C ASP A 93 6.02 -4.12 24.56
N TYR A 94 6.07 -5.41 24.20
CA TYR A 94 6.14 -5.79 22.77
C TYR A 94 4.83 -5.58 22.02
N LEU A 95 3.68 -5.78 22.70
CA LEU A 95 2.36 -5.52 22.13
C LEU A 95 2.15 -4.03 21.84
N SER A 96 2.46 -3.17 22.79
CA SER A 96 2.37 -1.72 22.61
C SER A 96 3.27 -1.24 21.47
N ARG A 97 4.48 -1.78 21.36
CA ARG A 97 5.39 -1.49 20.25
C ARG A 97 4.86 -1.98 18.90
N LEU A 98 4.23 -3.15 18.85
CA LEU A 98 3.62 -3.68 17.64
C LEU A 98 2.47 -2.78 17.15
N ILE A 99 1.61 -2.34 18.08
CA ILE A 99 0.48 -1.44 17.79
C ILE A 99 0.99 -0.07 17.27
N TYR A 100 1.94 0.54 17.96
CA TYR A 100 2.53 1.81 17.52
C TYR A 100 3.37 1.67 16.26
N GLY A 101 4.00 0.51 16.05
CA GLY A 101 4.74 0.18 14.83
C GLY A 101 3.88 0.20 13.58
N ALA A 102 2.61 -0.21 13.68
CA ALA A 102 1.66 -0.11 12.59
C ALA A 102 1.50 1.32 12.06
N ARG A 103 1.47 2.33 12.96
CA ARG A 103 1.34 3.74 12.59
C ARG A 103 2.49 4.20 11.71
N ILE A 104 3.72 3.85 12.12
CA ILE A 104 4.92 4.28 11.41
C ILE A 104 5.05 3.55 10.06
N SER A 105 4.83 2.23 10.05
CA SER A 105 4.89 1.44 8.80
C SER A 105 3.83 1.88 7.78
N LEU A 106 2.57 2.13 8.21
CA LEU A 106 1.52 2.67 7.36
C LEU A 106 1.83 4.09 6.88
N LEU A 107 2.34 4.96 7.76
CA LEU A 107 2.71 6.34 7.41
C LEU A 107 3.76 6.35 6.31
N ILE A 108 4.82 5.53 6.43
CA ILE A 108 5.89 5.45 5.43
C ILE A 108 5.33 4.92 4.10
N GLY A 109 4.60 3.80 4.14
CA GLY A 109 4.02 3.22 2.93
C GLY A 109 3.11 4.19 2.20
N LEU A 110 2.19 4.84 2.92
CA LEU A 110 1.24 5.79 2.34
C LEU A 110 1.93 7.05 1.80
N THR A 111 2.83 7.66 2.58
CA THR A 111 3.48 8.92 2.15
C THR A 111 4.47 8.69 1.00
N ALA A 112 5.26 7.62 1.04
CA ALA A 112 6.15 7.26 -0.07
C ALA A 112 5.36 6.98 -1.35
N MET A 113 4.26 6.22 -1.26
CA MET A 113 3.34 5.95 -2.37
C MET A 113 2.74 7.25 -2.93
N LEU A 114 2.30 8.19 -2.09
CA LEU A 114 1.74 9.46 -2.55
C LEU A 114 2.78 10.32 -3.28
N ILE A 115 4.00 10.44 -2.74
CA ILE A 115 5.08 11.19 -3.37
C ILE A 115 5.43 10.58 -4.74
N SER A 116 5.70 9.28 -4.76
CA SER A 116 6.04 8.56 -5.99
C SER A 116 4.90 8.54 -6.99
N GLY A 117 3.65 8.42 -6.51
CA GLY A 117 2.45 8.47 -7.33
C GLY A 117 2.27 9.80 -8.05
N VAL A 118 2.46 10.92 -7.37
CA VAL A 118 2.41 12.25 -7.99
C VAL A 118 3.50 12.41 -9.05
N ILE A 119 4.74 12.06 -8.73
CA ILE A 119 5.89 12.19 -9.65
C ILE A 119 5.69 11.29 -10.88
N GLY A 120 5.47 9.99 -10.65
CA GLY A 120 5.38 9.01 -11.72
C GLY A 120 4.14 9.20 -12.60
N THR A 121 2.98 9.52 -12.00
CA THR A 121 1.77 9.83 -12.75
C THR A 121 1.98 11.05 -13.65
N THR A 122 2.57 12.13 -13.13
CA THR A 122 2.83 13.33 -13.92
C THR A 122 3.76 13.02 -15.10
N ILE A 123 4.88 12.35 -14.86
CA ILE A 123 5.82 11.97 -15.94
C ILE A 123 5.14 11.03 -16.94
N GLY A 124 4.44 10.01 -16.47
CA GLY A 124 3.79 9.02 -17.33
C GLY A 124 2.68 9.61 -18.18
N VAL A 125 1.79 10.43 -17.61
CA VAL A 125 0.70 11.08 -18.33
C VAL A 125 1.23 12.06 -19.36
N LEU A 126 2.21 12.90 -19.03
CA LEU A 126 2.81 13.83 -20.00
C LEU A 126 3.51 13.08 -21.14
N ALA A 127 4.29 12.05 -20.83
CA ALA A 127 4.95 11.22 -21.84
C ALA A 127 3.94 10.53 -22.76
N GLY A 128 2.90 9.90 -22.18
CA GLY A 128 1.86 9.21 -22.92
C GLY A 128 1.02 10.14 -23.81
N TYR A 129 0.72 11.35 -23.34
CA TYR A 129 -0.11 12.31 -24.09
C TYR A 129 0.65 13.00 -25.22
N PHE A 130 1.82 13.59 -24.94
CA PHE A 130 2.56 14.35 -25.95
C PHE A 130 3.28 13.46 -26.96
N GLY A 131 3.75 12.28 -26.54
CA GLY A 131 4.50 11.40 -27.42
C GLY A 131 5.84 11.96 -27.88
N GLY A 132 6.35 11.46 -29.01
CA GLY A 132 7.53 11.98 -29.71
C GLY A 132 8.76 12.18 -28.80
N ARG A 133 9.31 13.39 -28.79
CA ARG A 133 10.53 13.73 -28.01
C ARG A 133 10.28 13.70 -26.50
N VAL A 134 9.08 14.09 -26.04
CA VAL A 134 8.74 14.05 -24.61
C VAL A 134 8.73 12.60 -24.11
N ASP A 135 8.10 11.72 -24.88
CA ASP A 135 8.08 10.29 -24.58
C ASP A 135 9.47 9.66 -24.61
N MET A 136 10.30 10.02 -25.60
CA MET A 136 11.68 9.53 -25.71
C MET A 136 12.49 9.89 -24.46
N VAL A 137 12.44 11.15 -24.00
CA VAL A 137 13.18 11.61 -22.82
C VAL A 137 12.64 10.95 -21.55
N ALA A 138 11.32 10.93 -21.37
CA ALA A 138 10.70 10.29 -20.22
C ALA A 138 11.06 8.80 -20.15
N ASN A 139 10.96 8.08 -21.27
CA ASN A 139 11.31 6.66 -21.32
C ASN A 139 12.77 6.40 -21.04
N PHE A 140 13.67 7.27 -21.50
CA PHE A 140 15.11 7.20 -21.17
C PHE A 140 15.32 7.32 -19.65
N ILE A 141 14.68 8.29 -18.98
CA ILE A 141 14.79 8.49 -17.53
C ILE A 141 14.21 7.30 -16.77
N ILE A 142 13.01 6.81 -17.16
CA ILE A 142 12.35 5.66 -16.57
C ILE A 142 13.24 4.42 -16.68
N THR A 143 13.76 4.13 -17.87
CA THR A 143 14.59 2.93 -18.11
C THR A 143 15.90 3.01 -17.34
N THR A 144 16.54 4.18 -17.31
CA THR A 144 17.76 4.40 -16.51
C THR A 144 17.49 4.15 -15.04
N ARG A 145 16.35 4.64 -14.51
CA ARG A 145 15.98 4.45 -13.10
C ARG A 145 15.67 2.96 -12.80
N LEU A 146 14.96 2.26 -13.69
CA LEU A 146 14.63 0.84 -13.54
C LEU A 146 15.88 -0.06 -13.57
N SER A 147 16.95 0.38 -14.24
CA SER A 147 18.22 -0.35 -14.29
C SER A 147 19.01 -0.29 -12.98
N MET A 148 18.64 0.61 -12.06
CA MET A 148 19.34 0.78 -10.79
C MET A 148 18.66 -0.05 -9.69
N PRO A 149 19.40 -0.92 -8.94
CA PRO A 149 18.84 -1.63 -7.80
C PRO A 149 18.40 -0.65 -6.71
N VAL A 150 17.07 -0.54 -6.48
CA VAL A 150 16.49 0.47 -5.58
C VAL A 150 17.07 0.42 -4.16
N VAL A 151 17.29 -0.78 -3.61
CA VAL A 151 17.84 -0.95 -2.25
C VAL A 151 19.25 -0.39 -2.16
N LEU A 152 20.11 -0.63 -3.16
CA LEU A 152 21.49 -0.13 -3.16
C LEU A 152 21.54 1.39 -3.21
N VAL A 153 20.71 2.00 -4.08
CA VAL A 153 20.61 3.46 -4.17
C VAL A 153 20.07 4.04 -2.87
N ALA A 154 19.03 3.44 -2.29
CA ALA A 154 18.46 3.90 -1.03
C ALA A 154 19.48 3.83 0.12
N VAL A 155 20.20 2.72 0.27
CA VAL A 155 21.27 2.56 1.27
C VAL A 155 22.36 3.62 1.06
N ALA A 156 22.82 3.83 -0.17
CA ALA A 156 23.84 4.83 -0.46
C ALA A 156 23.40 6.26 -0.07
N VAL A 157 22.18 6.63 -0.44
CA VAL A 157 21.63 7.97 -0.13
C VAL A 157 21.44 8.15 1.37
N VAL A 158 20.84 7.17 2.06
CA VAL A 158 20.63 7.22 3.53
C VAL A 158 21.97 7.27 4.27
N SER A 159 22.98 6.53 3.80
CA SER A 159 24.32 6.54 4.42
C SER A 159 25.00 7.92 4.35
N LEU A 160 24.71 8.71 3.31
CA LEU A 160 25.27 10.06 3.13
C LEU A 160 24.51 11.13 3.91
N ILE A 161 23.17 11.03 3.97
CA ILE A 161 22.31 12.08 4.56
C ILE A 161 22.04 11.80 6.05
N GLY A 162 22.10 10.53 6.45
CA GLY A 162 21.69 10.04 7.76
C GLY A 162 20.32 9.37 7.72
N SER A 163 20.05 8.51 8.72
CA SER A 163 18.79 7.76 8.83
C SER A 163 17.83 8.45 9.78
N SER A 164 16.68 8.85 9.25
CA SER A 164 15.53 9.36 10.01
C SER A 164 14.24 9.00 9.30
N LEU A 165 13.11 9.04 10.00
CA LEU A 165 11.80 8.79 9.42
C LEU A 165 11.56 9.65 8.16
N THR A 166 11.85 10.94 8.25
CA THR A 166 11.66 11.88 7.14
C THR A 166 12.56 11.55 5.94
N VAL A 167 13.84 11.23 6.19
CA VAL A 167 14.77 10.84 5.12
C VAL A 167 14.31 9.55 4.44
N VAL A 168 13.90 8.53 5.19
CA VAL A 168 13.39 7.27 4.63
C VAL A 168 12.16 7.51 3.74
N ILE A 169 11.20 8.34 4.18
CA ILE A 169 10.01 8.70 3.40
C ILE A 169 10.41 9.36 2.07
N TRP A 170 11.27 10.38 2.11
CA TRP A 170 11.68 11.08 0.90
C TRP A 170 12.51 10.21 -0.04
N VAL A 171 13.43 9.42 0.51
CA VAL A 171 14.25 8.49 -0.28
C VAL A 171 13.38 7.48 -1.01
N LEU A 172 12.46 6.81 -0.31
CA LEU A 172 11.55 5.86 -0.94
C LEU A 172 10.61 6.55 -1.93
N GLY A 173 10.00 7.67 -1.56
CA GLY A 173 9.09 8.41 -2.43
C GLY A 173 9.76 8.91 -3.73
N LEU A 174 11.04 9.31 -3.66
CA LEU A 174 11.80 9.74 -4.83
C LEU A 174 12.43 8.58 -5.62
N LEU A 175 12.42 7.37 -5.09
CA LEU A 175 13.02 6.22 -5.75
C LEU A 175 12.02 5.23 -6.37
N ILE A 176 10.73 5.21 -6.01
CA ILE A 176 9.78 4.21 -6.50
C ILE A 176 8.70 4.76 -7.46
N TRP A 177 8.93 5.92 -8.09
CA TRP A 177 7.98 6.55 -9.00
C TRP A 177 7.94 5.91 -10.40
N ASP A 178 8.96 5.18 -10.77
CA ASP A 178 9.16 4.59 -12.10
C ASP A 178 8.01 3.68 -12.56
N ARG A 179 7.50 2.82 -11.71
CA ARG A 179 6.36 1.94 -12.03
C ARG A 179 5.08 2.72 -12.25
N PHE A 180 4.82 3.77 -11.45
CA PHE A 180 3.72 4.67 -11.73
C PHE A 180 3.85 5.30 -13.12
N ALA A 181 5.05 5.76 -13.49
CA ALA A 181 5.28 6.38 -14.78
C ALA A 181 5.04 5.40 -15.93
N VAL A 182 5.51 4.15 -15.84
CA VAL A 182 5.28 3.12 -16.84
C VAL A 182 3.79 2.83 -17.05
N VAL A 183 3.08 2.57 -15.94
CA VAL A 183 1.66 2.20 -16.00
C VAL A 183 0.82 3.37 -16.52
N MET A 184 1.03 4.58 -15.98
CA MET A 184 0.25 5.75 -16.39
C MET A 184 0.55 6.20 -17.79
N ARG A 185 1.82 6.05 -18.26
CA ARG A 185 2.18 6.28 -19.66
C ARG A 185 1.41 5.34 -20.58
N SER A 186 1.44 4.04 -20.31
CA SER A 186 0.74 3.03 -21.12
C SER A 186 -0.77 3.27 -21.14
N ALA A 187 -1.39 3.54 -19.99
CA ALA A 187 -2.80 3.83 -19.89
C ALA A 187 -3.18 5.11 -20.65
N THR A 188 -2.38 6.17 -20.55
CA THR A 188 -2.61 7.42 -21.29
C THR A 188 -2.52 7.21 -22.79
N MET A 189 -1.56 6.43 -23.29
CA MET A 189 -1.43 6.12 -24.70
C MET A 189 -2.65 5.37 -25.27
N GLN A 190 -3.30 4.52 -24.47
CA GLN A 190 -4.50 3.80 -24.88
C GLN A 190 -5.73 4.71 -25.01
N VAL A 191 -5.79 5.77 -24.21
CA VAL A 191 -6.98 6.65 -24.12
C VAL A 191 -6.84 7.89 -24.99
N ARG A 192 -5.63 8.43 -25.22
CA ARG A 192 -5.40 9.73 -25.87
C ARG A 192 -5.92 9.84 -27.31
N ASP A 193 -6.03 8.71 -27.98
CA ASP A 193 -6.43 8.65 -29.41
C ASP A 193 -7.92 8.25 -29.58
N LEU A 194 -8.70 8.14 -28.47
CA LEU A 194 -10.12 7.85 -28.50
C LEU A 194 -10.94 9.07 -28.94
N ASP A 195 -12.13 8.81 -29.51
CA ASP A 195 -12.98 9.82 -30.16
C ASP A 195 -13.38 10.98 -29.22
N PHE A 196 -13.61 10.71 -27.93
CA PHE A 196 -13.98 11.76 -26.98
C PHE A 196 -12.82 12.75 -26.72
N VAL A 197 -11.55 12.26 -26.72
CA VAL A 197 -10.37 13.13 -26.62
C VAL A 197 -10.16 13.92 -27.92
N ALA A 198 -10.37 13.29 -29.07
CA ALA A 198 -10.30 13.96 -30.39
C ALA A 198 -11.37 15.07 -30.47
N SER A 199 -12.58 14.79 -30.02
CA SER A 199 -13.69 15.77 -29.98
C SER A 199 -13.38 16.95 -29.06
N ALA A 200 -12.82 16.70 -27.87
CA ALA A 200 -12.40 17.76 -26.95
C ALA A 200 -11.33 18.68 -27.57
N ARG A 201 -10.37 18.08 -28.31
CA ARG A 201 -9.39 18.88 -29.09
C ARG A 201 -10.02 19.72 -30.19
N ALA A 202 -10.96 19.14 -30.99
CA ALA A 202 -11.66 19.84 -32.03
C ALA A 202 -12.49 21.02 -31.52
N LEU A 203 -13.02 20.91 -30.28
CA LEU A 203 -13.73 21.98 -29.59
C LEU A 203 -12.79 23.03 -28.99
N GLY A 204 -11.48 22.92 -29.17
CA GLY A 204 -10.48 23.88 -28.68
C GLY A 204 -10.21 23.82 -27.17
N CYS A 205 -10.49 22.69 -26.50
CA CYS A 205 -10.18 22.53 -25.09
C CYS A 205 -8.66 22.61 -24.85
N SER A 206 -8.26 23.31 -23.79
CA SER A 206 -6.86 23.42 -23.42
C SER A 206 -6.28 22.06 -22.97
N THR A 207 -4.98 21.86 -23.19
CA THR A 207 -4.29 20.62 -22.79
C THR A 207 -4.48 20.25 -21.33
N PRO A 208 -4.34 21.15 -20.33
CA PRO A 208 -4.61 20.81 -18.94
C PRO A 208 -6.04 20.29 -18.71
N ARG A 209 -7.03 20.90 -19.36
CA ARG A 209 -8.42 20.45 -19.27
C ARG A 209 -8.59 19.04 -19.83
N ILE A 210 -8.01 18.75 -20.99
CA ILE A 210 -8.05 17.40 -21.59
C ILE A 210 -7.40 16.38 -20.65
N LEU A 211 -6.23 16.70 -20.11
CA LEU A 211 -5.53 15.79 -19.21
C LEU A 211 -6.30 15.50 -17.93
N LEU A 212 -6.84 16.54 -17.28
CA LEU A 212 -7.48 16.41 -15.96
C LEU A 212 -8.94 15.96 -16.03
N SER A 213 -9.67 16.37 -17.09
CA SER A 213 -11.12 16.12 -17.16
C SER A 213 -11.47 14.94 -18.08
N GLU A 214 -10.66 14.66 -19.10
CA GLU A 214 -10.96 13.61 -20.07
C GLU A 214 -10.07 12.36 -19.84
N ILE A 215 -8.76 12.54 -19.68
CA ILE A 215 -7.83 11.41 -19.59
C ILE A 215 -7.78 10.86 -18.17
N MET A 216 -7.47 11.68 -17.15
CA MET A 216 -7.27 11.22 -15.78
C MET A 216 -8.43 10.40 -15.20
N PRO A 217 -9.72 10.78 -15.38
CA PRO A 217 -10.81 9.96 -14.88
C PRO A 217 -10.87 8.56 -15.50
N ASN A 218 -10.52 8.46 -16.78
CA ASN A 218 -10.56 7.20 -17.53
C ASN A 218 -9.40 6.25 -17.20
N ILE A 219 -8.27 6.77 -16.70
CA ILE A 219 -7.11 5.97 -16.28
C ILE A 219 -6.98 5.86 -14.77
N PHE A 220 -7.93 6.42 -13.99
CA PHE A 220 -7.88 6.46 -12.53
C PHE A 220 -7.82 5.06 -11.90
N ASN A 221 -8.52 4.09 -12.46
CA ASN A 221 -8.46 2.71 -11.99
C ASN A 221 -7.03 2.14 -12.07
N ASN A 222 -6.31 2.43 -13.15
CA ASN A 222 -4.91 2.00 -13.29
C ASN A 222 -4.02 2.65 -12.21
N LEU A 223 -4.29 3.93 -11.90
CA LEU A 223 -3.59 4.65 -10.84
C LEU A 223 -3.82 3.99 -9.47
N VAL A 224 -5.07 3.66 -9.13
CA VAL A 224 -5.40 3.03 -7.83
C VAL A 224 -4.72 1.68 -7.71
N VAL A 225 -4.75 0.85 -8.76
CA VAL A 225 -4.13 -0.47 -8.76
C VAL A 225 -2.61 -0.37 -8.57
N VAL A 226 -1.92 0.49 -9.32
CA VAL A 226 -0.47 0.65 -9.14
C VAL A 226 -0.13 1.25 -7.76
N ALA A 227 -0.98 2.13 -7.23
CA ALA A 227 -0.78 2.74 -5.92
C ALA A 227 -0.80 1.70 -4.78
N THR A 228 -1.71 0.73 -4.82
CA THR A 228 -1.73 -0.37 -3.81
C THR A 228 -0.47 -1.22 -3.88
N VAL A 229 -0.03 -1.60 -5.08
CA VAL A 229 1.20 -2.39 -5.27
C VAL A 229 2.43 -1.62 -4.77
N GLU A 230 2.55 -0.33 -5.11
CA GLU A 230 3.71 0.47 -4.70
C GLU A 230 3.68 0.84 -3.21
N MET A 231 2.51 0.94 -2.58
CA MET A 231 2.40 1.07 -1.13
C MET A 231 2.95 -0.17 -0.42
N ALA A 232 2.57 -1.36 -0.87
CA ALA A 232 3.09 -2.62 -0.33
C ALA A 232 4.61 -2.73 -0.54
N HIS A 233 5.09 -2.35 -1.73
CA HIS A 233 6.52 -2.33 -2.07
C HIS A 233 7.31 -1.34 -1.19
N ALA A 234 6.79 -0.14 -0.95
CA ALA A 234 7.41 0.84 -0.05
C ALA A 234 7.58 0.32 1.39
N ILE A 235 6.56 -0.39 1.92
CA ILE A 235 6.60 -1.00 3.25
C ILE A 235 7.67 -2.09 3.33
N ILE A 236 7.79 -2.95 2.30
CA ILE A 236 8.82 -3.98 2.25
C ILE A 236 10.22 -3.35 2.15
N LEU A 237 10.38 -2.31 1.34
CA LEU A 237 11.66 -1.60 1.20
C LEU A 237 12.08 -0.90 2.51
N GLU A 238 11.13 -0.29 3.23
CA GLU A 238 11.40 0.27 4.56
C GLU A 238 11.89 -0.81 5.52
N ALA A 239 11.21 -1.95 5.56
CA ALA A 239 11.61 -3.05 6.42
C ALA A 239 13.02 -3.58 6.06
N ALA A 240 13.33 -3.67 4.77
CA ALA A 240 14.67 -4.06 4.29
C ALA A 240 15.74 -3.03 4.69
N LEU A 241 15.47 -1.73 4.53
CA LEU A 241 16.37 -0.65 4.96
C LEU A 241 16.56 -0.66 6.48
N SER A 242 15.49 -0.85 7.26
CA SER A 242 15.55 -0.97 8.71
C SER A 242 16.39 -2.17 9.14
N PHE A 243 16.22 -3.33 8.48
CA PHE A 243 17.02 -4.53 8.73
C PHE A 243 18.52 -4.30 8.47
N LEU A 244 18.86 -3.49 7.46
CA LEU A 244 20.24 -3.06 7.17
C LEU A 244 20.74 -1.95 8.10
N GLY A 245 19.93 -1.47 9.05
CA GLY A 245 20.27 -0.40 9.97
C GLY A 245 20.10 1.02 9.39
N MET A 246 19.58 1.13 8.18
CA MET A 246 19.39 2.39 7.43
C MET A 246 17.93 2.85 7.39
N GLY A 247 17.06 2.24 8.20
CA GLY A 247 15.64 2.59 8.30
C GLY A 247 15.34 3.60 9.40
N VAL A 248 14.12 3.50 9.95
CA VAL A 248 13.67 4.30 11.10
C VAL A 248 14.56 4.03 12.29
N GLN A 249 14.94 5.08 13.01
CA GLN A 249 15.79 4.97 14.19
C GLN A 249 14.96 4.99 15.49
N PRO A 250 15.43 4.30 16.57
CA PRO A 250 14.85 4.44 17.88
C PRO A 250 14.69 5.91 18.29
N PRO A 251 13.73 6.25 19.17
CA PRO A 251 12.86 5.34 19.93
C PRO A 251 11.58 4.91 19.18
N ARG A 252 11.26 5.49 18.00
CA ARG A 252 10.00 5.25 17.29
C ARG A 252 9.94 3.83 16.75
N PRO A 253 8.96 2.99 17.18
CA PRO A 253 8.84 1.64 16.64
C PRO A 253 8.29 1.67 15.21
N SER A 254 8.91 0.92 14.29
CA SER A 254 8.31 0.41 13.05
C SER A 254 8.44 -1.10 13.05
N TRP A 255 7.64 -1.80 12.28
CA TRP A 255 7.77 -3.26 12.22
C TRP A 255 9.12 -3.70 11.65
N GLY A 256 9.66 -2.95 10.68
CA GLY A 256 11.01 -3.15 10.15
C GLY A 256 12.09 -2.96 11.21
N LEU A 257 12.00 -1.91 12.02
CA LEU A 257 12.93 -1.67 13.14
C LEU A 257 12.84 -2.78 14.20
N MET A 258 11.64 -3.22 14.56
CA MET A 258 11.45 -4.32 15.52
C MET A 258 12.14 -5.60 15.06
N ILE A 259 12.02 -5.95 13.76
CA ILE A 259 12.73 -7.09 13.15
C ILE A 259 14.25 -6.86 13.22
N SER A 260 14.72 -5.65 12.92
CA SER A 260 16.14 -5.32 12.95
C SER A 260 16.75 -5.40 14.34
N GLU A 261 16.05 -4.88 15.37
CA GLU A 261 16.51 -4.96 16.78
C GLU A 261 16.62 -6.42 17.28
N ALA A 262 15.76 -7.31 16.74
CA ALA A 262 15.71 -8.71 17.14
C ALA A 262 16.69 -9.63 16.36
N LYS A 263 17.35 -9.15 15.29
CA LYS A 263 18.18 -9.99 14.42
C LYS A 263 19.28 -10.78 15.13
N GLY A 264 19.89 -10.21 16.16
CA GLY A 264 20.91 -10.88 16.97
C GLY A 264 20.36 -11.97 17.91
N LEU A 265 19.04 -12.02 18.11
CA LEU A 265 18.35 -12.92 19.03
C LEU A 265 17.55 -14.02 18.30
N ILE A 266 17.68 -14.13 16.98
CA ILE A 266 16.86 -15.02 16.15
C ILE A 266 16.90 -16.48 16.59
N PHE A 267 18.04 -16.97 17.07
CA PHE A 267 18.21 -18.36 17.49
C PHE A 267 17.77 -18.62 18.94
N PHE A 268 17.59 -17.57 19.73
CA PHE A 268 17.21 -17.68 21.15
C PHE A 268 15.79 -17.24 21.39
N GLU A 269 15.38 -16.14 20.77
CA GLU A 269 14.09 -15.47 20.97
C GLU A 269 13.41 -15.20 19.61
N GLY A 270 13.22 -16.26 18.82
CA GLY A 270 12.71 -16.16 17.42
C GLY A 270 11.34 -15.46 17.31
N TRP A 271 10.52 -15.49 18.35
CA TRP A 271 9.23 -14.82 18.39
C TRP A 271 9.34 -13.29 18.21
N LEU A 272 10.45 -12.67 18.62
CA LEU A 272 10.72 -11.25 18.41
C LEU A 272 10.80 -10.86 16.92
N ILE A 273 11.10 -11.81 16.04
CA ILE A 273 11.09 -11.58 14.58
C ILE A 273 9.77 -12.04 13.97
N ILE A 274 9.25 -13.19 14.43
CA ILE A 274 8.05 -13.79 13.85
C ILE A 274 6.84 -12.88 14.02
N VAL A 275 6.65 -12.27 15.19
CA VAL A 275 5.47 -11.44 15.48
C VAL A 275 5.39 -10.19 14.57
N PRO A 276 6.41 -9.30 14.50
CA PRO A 276 6.34 -8.15 13.60
C PRO A 276 6.46 -8.57 12.13
N GLY A 277 7.15 -9.67 11.81
CA GLY A 277 7.20 -10.24 10.46
C GLY A 277 5.85 -10.72 9.99
N ALA A 278 5.07 -11.41 10.84
CA ALA A 278 3.71 -11.82 10.53
C ALA A 278 2.77 -10.60 10.35
N ALA A 279 2.90 -9.58 11.20
CA ALA A 279 2.13 -8.34 11.07
C ALA A 279 2.43 -7.62 9.74
N LEU A 280 3.70 -7.52 9.36
CA LEU A 280 4.14 -6.95 8.09
C LEU A 280 3.62 -7.77 6.90
N PHE A 281 3.74 -9.10 6.97
CA PHE A 281 3.21 -10.00 5.94
C PHE A 281 1.69 -9.82 5.76
N MET A 282 0.94 -9.79 6.87
CA MET A 282 -0.52 -9.58 6.83
C MET A 282 -0.90 -8.23 6.23
N LEU A 283 -0.17 -7.17 6.55
CA LEU A 283 -0.41 -5.84 5.96
C LEU A 283 -0.16 -5.83 4.45
N VAL A 284 0.99 -6.35 4.02
CA VAL A 284 1.37 -6.41 2.60
C VAL A 284 0.38 -7.27 1.81
N LEU A 285 0.01 -8.43 2.37
CA LEU A 285 -1.01 -9.30 1.77
C LEU A 285 -2.37 -8.60 1.65
N ALA A 286 -2.81 -7.92 2.71
CA ALA A 286 -4.09 -7.19 2.72
C ALA A 286 -4.12 -6.08 1.67
N ILE A 287 -3.04 -5.29 1.55
CA ILE A 287 -2.93 -4.24 0.54
C ILE A 287 -2.98 -4.82 -0.88
N ASN A 288 -2.26 -5.92 -1.15
CA ASN A 288 -2.27 -6.57 -2.46
C ASN A 288 -3.64 -7.17 -2.79
N LEU A 289 -4.30 -7.85 -1.84
CA LEU A 289 -5.66 -8.38 -2.03
C LEU A 289 -6.67 -7.27 -2.33
N VAL A 290 -6.53 -6.10 -1.71
CA VAL A 290 -7.36 -4.93 -2.01
C VAL A 290 -7.06 -4.41 -3.41
N GLY A 291 -5.79 -4.31 -3.80
CA GLY A 291 -5.38 -3.86 -5.14
C GLY A 291 -5.91 -4.77 -6.25
N ASP A 292 -5.71 -6.08 -6.11
CA ASP A 292 -6.22 -7.08 -7.05
C ASP A 292 -7.76 -7.06 -7.11
N GLY A 293 -8.41 -6.99 -5.95
CA GLY A 293 -9.87 -6.93 -5.88
C GLY A 293 -10.45 -5.66 -6.52
N ILE A 294 -9.81 -4.50 -6.37
CA ILE A 294 -10.22 -3.27 -7.07
C ILE A 294 -10.07 -3.46 -8.59
N ARG A 295 -8.95 -4.03 -9.04
CA ARG A 295 -8.72 -4.32 -10.45
C ARG A 295 -9.81 -5.21 -11.03
N ASP A 296 -10.13 -6.32 -10.36
CA ASP A 296 -11.10 -7.31 -10.84
C ASP A 296 -12.53 -6.77 -10.86
N VAL A 297 -12.92 -6.02 -9.83
CA VAL A 297 -14.26 -5.41 -9.72
C VAL A 297 -14.47 -4.30 -10.75
N THR A 298 -13.40 -3.56 -11.10
CA THR A 298 -13.47 -2.43 -12.05
C THR A 298 -13.14 -2.82 -13.49
N ALA A 299 -12.69 -4.07 -13.72
CA ALA A 299 -12.44 -4.56 -15.10
C ALA A 299 -13.73 -4.59 -15.90
N PRO A 300 -13.74 -4.10 -17.16
CA PRO A 300 -14.90 -4.21 -18.04
C PRO A 300 -15.23 -5.68 -18.33
N GLU A 301 -16.53 -6.03 -18.34
CA GLU A 301 -16.99 -7.35 -18.78
C GLU A 301 -16.59 -7.56 -20.25
N GLY A 302 -15.77 -8.56 -20.54
CA GLY A 302 -15.45 -8.92 -21.93
C GLY A 302 -14.01 -9.32 -22.24
N ARG A 303 -13.15 -9.55 -21.25
CA ARG A 303 -11.84 -10.18 -21.45
C ARG A 303 -11.76 -11.48 -20.67
N SER A 304 -12.48 -12.50 -21.15
CA SER A 304 -12.17 -13.90 -20.90
C SER A 304 -11.53 -14.50 -22.14
#